data_b0e0fd7f0176870373eda845bdab0dc7
#
_entry.id   b0e0fd7f0176870373eda845bdab0dc7
#
_cell.length_a   1.000
_cell.length_b   1.000
_cell.length_c   1.000
_cell.angle_alpha   90.00
_cell.angle_beta   90.00
_cell.angle_gamma   90.00
#
_symmetry.space_group_name_H-M   'P 1'
#
loop_
_entity.id
_entity.type
_entity.pdbx_description
1 polymer ?
#
loop_
_entity_poly.entity_id
_entity_poly.type
_entity_poly.pdbx_seq_one_letter_code
_entity_poly.pdbx_strand_id
1 'polypeptide(L)'
;MSTLPASDSGLTRRIIPCLDVSHGRVVKGIKFQGLRDAGDPAERAALYEAQGADEIVILDVSATPEGRGNQVATVQHVREKIGIPLTVGGGVRVVGDAGALLEAGADKVSVNSAAVSRPALLADIAAQFGRQCTVLAIDAAWRDGRSEVLVKGGREGTGIETIGWARQAAELGAGEILLTSWDRDGTRDGYDLELTRAISEAVNVPVIASGGAAGPGHLKEAFDAGADAVLAASIFHDNDMTVGDVKHALIASGVPIRPTSEPR
;
A
#
# COMPACT_ATOMS: atom_id res chain seq x y z
N MET A 1 -25.62 -17.83 -19.57
CA MET A 1 -25.52 -16.59 -18.79
C MET A 1 -24.30 -15.87 -19.32
N SER A 2 -24.52 -14.75 -20.00
CA SER A 2 -23.46 -13.96 -20.65
C SER A 2 -22.66 -13.22 -19.57
N THR A 3 -21.38 -13.52 -19.45
CA THR A 3 -20.44 -12.75 -18.66
C THR A 3 -20.29 -11.39 -19.34
N LEU A 4 -20.73 -10.33 -18.67
CA LEU A 4 -20.42 -8.98 -19.10
C LEU A 4 -18.90 -8.84 -19.15
N PRO A 5 -18.32 -8.26 -20.21
CA PRO A 5 -16.90 -7.96 -20.24
C PRO A 5 -16.60 -6.96 -19.11
N ALA A 6 -15.47 -7.17 -18.42
CA ALA A 6 -14.94 -6.20 -17.45
C ALA A 6 -14.97 -4.81 -18.09
N SER A 7 -15.54 -3.84 -17.40
CA SER A 7 -15.66 -2.47 -17.88
C SER A 7 -14.27 -1.96 -18.27
N ASP A 8 -14.08 -1.69 -19.56
CA ASP A 8 -12.91 -0.96 -20.07
C ASP A 8 -13.04 0.49 -19.59
N SER A 9 -12.68 0.73 -18.34
CA SER A 9 -12.77 2.05 -17.70
C SER A 9 -11.75 3.03 -18.26
N GLY A 10 -10.84 2.59 -19.14
CA GLY A 10 -9.71 3.38 -19.62
C GLY A 10 -8.68 3.72 -18.53
N LEU A 11 -8.88 3.25 -17.30
CA LEU A 11 -7.96 3.48 -16.19
C LEU A 11 -6.81 2.48 -16.24
N THR A 12 -5.59 2.97 -16.10
CA THR A 12 -4.39 2.12 -16.00
C THR A 12 -4.20 1.62 -14.57
N ARG A 13 -3.66 0.41 -14.44
CA ARG A 13 -3.25 -0.17 -13.16
C ARG A 13 -1.94 0.46 -12.67
N ARG A 14 -1.76 0.59 -11.36
CA ARG A 14 -0.58 1.25 -10.75
C ARG A 14 0.39 0.22 -10.19
N ILE A 15 1.69 0.48 -10.39
CA ILE A 15 2.80 -0.25 -9.77
C ILE A 15 3.42 0.65 -8.71
N ILE A 16 3.38 0.21 -7.46
CA ILE A 16 3.72 1.01 -6.29
C ILE A 16 4.87 0.35 -5.51
N PRO A 17 6.10 0.85 -5.61
CA PRO A 17 7.16 0.46 -4.69
C PRO A 17 6.85 0.91 -3.26
N CYS A 18 7.09 0.01 -2.28
CA CYS A 18 6.97 0.32 -0.85
C CYS A 18 8.35 0.52 -0.23
N LEU A 19 8.49 1.55 0.58
CA LEU A 19 9.64 1.84 1.42
C LEU A 19 9.24 1.67 2.89
N ASP A 20 9.59 0.53 3.48
CA ASP A 20 9.50 0.38 4.92
C ASP A 20 10.63 1.19 5.55
N VAL A 21 10.30 2.13 6.45
CA VAL A 21 11.29 2.97 7.10
C VAL A 21 11.27 2.77 8.61
N SER A 22 12.45 2.88 9.19
CA SER A 22 12.66 2.93 10.63
C SER A 22 13.75 3.96 10.92
N HIS A 23 13.45 4.91 11.81
CA HIS A 23 14.40 5.98 12.20
C HIS A 23 14.99 6.74 10.99
N GLY A 24 14.15 7.02 9.96
CA GLY A 24 14.54 7.76 8.76
C GLY A 24 15.39 6.99 7.75
N ARG A 25 15.55 5.67 7.91
CA ARG A 25 16.27 4.78 6.99
C ARG A 25 15.33 3.76 6.39
N VAL A 26 15.50 3.43 5.12
CA VAL A 26 14.81 2.28 4.53
C VAL A 26 15.31 1.02 5.19
N VAL A 27 14.38 0.19 5.62
CA VAL A 27 14.69 -1.10 6.24
C VAL A 27 14.05 -2.24 5.47
N LYS A 28 14.66 -3.41 5.53
CA LYS A 28 14.15 -4.63 4.93
C LYS A 28 14.18 -5.76 5.93
N GLY A 29 13.07 -6.47 6.02
CA GLY A 29 12.90 -7.66 6.85
C GLY A 29 11.75 -8.51 6.33
N ILE A 30 11.51 -9.64 6.97
CA ILE A 30 10.34 -10.50 6.73
C ILE A 30 9.37 -10.25 7.87
N LYS A 31 8.11 -9.92 7.57
CA LYS A 31 7.09 -9.62 8.60
C LYS A 31 7.59 -8.59 9.62
N PHE A 32 8.25 -7.53 9.14
CA PHE A 32 8.87 -6.47 9.95
C PHE A 32 9.85 -6.96 11.04
N GLN A 33 10.49 -8.11 10.82
CA GLN A 33 11.50 -8.68 11.72
C GLN A 33 12.86 -8.81 11.03
N GLY A 34 13.95 -8.82 11.82
CA GLY A 34 15.30 -8.91 11.30
C GLY A 34 15.69 -7.75 10.38
N LEU A 35 15.23 -6.55 10.70
CA LEU A 35 15.40 -5.36 9.85
C LEU A 35 16.88 -5.06 9.61
N ARG A 36 17.27 -4.93 8.33
CA ARG A 36 18.57 -4.43 7.87
C ARG A 36 18.40 -3.11 7.14
N ASP A 37 19.38 -2.23 7.23
CA ASP A 37 19.40 -0.97 6.48
C ASP A 37 19.46 -1.25 4.97
N ALA A 38 18.60 -0.59 4.21
CA ALA A 38 18.50 -0.69 2.74
C ALA A 38 18.66 0.68 2.05
N GLY A 39 19.11 1.71 2.77
CA GLY A 39 19.52 2.98 2.19
C GLY A 39 18.68 4.18 2.60
N ASP A 40 18.90 5.28 1.89
CA ASP A 40 18.17 6.53 2.06
C ASP A 40 16.80 6.47 1.35
N PRO A 41 15.69 6.85 2.01
CA PRO A 41 14.36 6.77 1.41
C PRO A 41 14.17 7.72 0.23
N ALA A 42 14.79 8.91 0.23
CA ALA A 42 14.64 9.86 -0.85
C ALA A 42 15.41 9.43 -2.11
N GLU A 43 16.60 8.86 -1.94
CA GLU A 43 17.38 8.29 -3.06
C GLU A 43 16.64 7.09 -3.68
N ARG A 44 16.07 6.21 -2.84
CA ARG A 44 15.29 5.06 -3.31
C ARG A 44 14.02 5.48 -4.04
N ALA A 45 13.28 6.44 -3.50
CA ALA A 45 12.07 6.96 -4.13
C ALA A 45 12.36 7.59 -5.50
N ALA A 46 13.42 8.42 -5.59
CA ALA A 46 13.86 9.02 -6.85
C ALA A 46 14.28 7.97 -7.90
N LEU A 47 14.97 6.91 -7.46
CA LEU A 47 15.32 5.79 -8.33
C LEU A 47 14.08 5.11 -8.91
N TYR A 48 13.08 4.82 -8.06
CA TYR A 48 11.86 4.16 -8.51
C TYR A 48 10.99 5.04 -9.40
N GLU A 49 10.93 6.35 -9.13
CA GLU A 49 10.28 7.30 -10.03
C GLU A 49 10.97 7.30 -11.40
N ALA A 50 12.30 7.37 -11.45
CA ALA A 50 13.07 7.30 -12.70
C ALA A 50 12.85 5.98 -13.46
N GLN A 51 12.57 4.88 -12.76
CA GLN A 51 12.19 3.59 -13.34
C GLN A 51 10.71 3.53 -13.78
N GLY A 52 9.93 4.59 -13.53
CA GLY A 52 8.55 4.70 -13.97
C GLY A 52 7.49 4.25 -12.95
N ALA A 53 7.79 4.25 -11.66
CA ALA A 53 6.78 4.02 -10.61
C ALA A 53 5.58 4.97 -10.77
N ASP A 54 4.40 4.50 -10.39
CA ASP A 54 3.18 5.30 -10.49
C ASP A 54 2.89 6.08 -9.21
N GLU A 55 3.37 5.58 -8.10
CA GLU A 55 3.22 6.12 -6.74
C GLU A 55 4.33 5.51 -5.87
N ILE A 56 4.68 6.16 -4.77
CA ILE A 56 5.54 5.61 -3.70
C ILE A 56 4.72 5.50 -2.42
N VAL A 57 4.87 4.39 -1.71
CA VAL A 57 4.34 4.24 -0.35
C VAL A 57 5.51 4.21 0.63
N ILE A 58 5.42 5.00 1.70
CA ILE A 58 6.33 4.95 2.85
C ILE A 58 5.56 4.45 4.06
N LEU A 59 6.04 3.40 4.71
CA LEU A 59 5.49 2.88 5.96
C LEU A 59 6.53 2.99 7.07
N ASP A 60 6.30 3.84 8.07
CA ASP A 60 7.12 3.87 9.28
C ASP A 60 6.73 2.68 10.18
N VAL A 61 7.46 1.58 10.01
CA VAL A 61 7.15 0.30 10.66
C VAL A 61 7.52 0.27 12.15
N SER A 62 8.28 1.25 12.62
CA SER A 62 8.67 1.38 14.03
C SER A 62 7.80 2.38 14.81
N ALA A 63 7.13 3.32 14.15
CA ALA A 63 6.38 4.38 14.81
C ALA A 63 5.27 3.86 15.73
N THR A 64 4.42 2.97 15.24
CA THR A 64 3.30 2.41 16.03
C THR A 64 3.77 1.52 17.19
N PRO A 65 4.70 0.56 16.99
CA PRO A 65 5.25 -0.22 18.08
C PRO A 65 5.96 0.61 19.17
N GLU A 66 6.63 1.70 18.79
CA GLU A 66 7.35 2.60 19.70
C GLU A 66 6.44 3.67 20.33
N GLY A 67 5.18 3.76 19.92
CA GLY A 67 4.22 4.74 20.41
C GLY A 67 4.55 6.19 20.01
N ARG A 68 5.36 6.40 18.97
CA ARG A 68 5.72 7.72 18.44
C ARG A 68 4.92 8.08 17.19
N GLY A 69 4.97 9.35 16.80
CA GLY A 69 4.47 9.81 15.50
C GLY A 69 5.41 9.44 14.35
N ASN A 70 4.94 9.62 13.11
CA ASN A 70 5.75 9.48 11.91
C ASN A 70 6.85 10.55 11.85
N GLN A 71 7.91 10.27 11.10
CA GLN A 71 9.02 11.23 10.92
C GLN A 71 8.72 12.18 9.75
N VAL A 72 8.10 13.31 10.05
CA VAL A 72 7.74 14.37 9.09
C VAL A 72 8.92 14.80 8.23
N ALA A 73 10.12 14.93 8.81
CA ALA A 73 11.34 15.30 8.09
C ALA A 73 11.70 14.28 6.97
N THR A 74 11.46 12.98 7.19
CA THR A 74 11.67 11.96 6.16
C THR A 74 10.72 12.20 4.97
N VAL A 75 9.47 12.54 5.22
CA VAL A 75 8.47 12.83 4.18
C VAL A 75 8.88 14.06 3.36
N GLN A 76 9.30 15.14 4.02
CA GLN A 76 9.80 16.35 3.36
C GLN A 76 11.00 16.04 2.47
N HIS A 77 11.97 15.29 2.98
CA HIS A 77 13.17 14.92 2.24
C HIS A 77 12.84 14.08 0.99
N VAL A 78 11.92 13.13 1.09
CA VAL A 78 11.44 12.35 -0.06
C VAL A 78 10.71 13.25 -1.05
N ARG A 79 9.80 14.11 -0.58
CA ARG A 79 9.03 15.01 -1.44
C ARG A 79 9.90 15.96 -2.27
N GLU A 80 11.05 16.39 -1.74
CA GLU A 80 12.02 17.21 -2.48
C GLU A 80 12.62 16.50 -3.70
N LYS A 81 12.57 15.17 -3.73
CA LYS A 81 13.22 14.35 -4.77
C LYS A 81 12.26 13.76 -5.80
N ILE A 82 10.97 13.65 -5.50
CA ILE A 82 9.98 13.00 -6.38
C ILE A 82 8.80 13.90 -6.70
N GLY A 83 8.22 13.74 -7.89
CA GLY A 83 7.01 14.44 -8.35
C GLY A 83 5.77 13.54 -8.41
N ILE A 84 5.92 12.22 -8.30
CA ILE A 84 4.80 11.27 -8.31
C ILE A 84 4.08 11.22 -6.95
N PRO A 85 2.85 10.71 -6.89
CA PRO A 85 2.10 10.59 -5.64
C PRO A 85 2.87 9.85 -4.54
N LEU A 86 2.74 10.37 -3.30
CA LEU A 86 3.38 9.85 -2.10
C LEU A 86 2.32 9.53 -1.05
N THR A 87 2.18 8.26 -0.73
CA THR A 87 1.35 7.79 0.39
C THR A 87 2.22 7.49 1.61
N VAL A 88 1.84 7.98 2.77
CA VAL A 88 2.63 7.83 4.02
C VAL A 88 1.79 7.18 5.10
N GLY A 89 2.31 6.12 5.71
CA GLY A 89 1.68 5.40 6.81
C GLY A 89 2.62 5.15 8.00
N GLY A 90 2.03 4.64 9.08
CA GLY A 90 2.71 4.42 10.36
C GLY A 90 2.65 5.63 11.28
N GLY A 91 2.29 5.42 12.55
CA GLY A 91 2.27 6.46 13.57
C GLY A 91 1.15 7.51 13.48
N VAL A 92 0.21 7.40 12.55
CA VAL A 92 -0.96 8.29 12.44
C VAL A 92 -2.02 7.86 13.47
N ARG A 93 -2.32 8.70 14.44
CA ARG A 93 -3.22 8.41 15.58
C ARG A 93 -4.39 9.38 15.70
N VAL A 94 -4.18 10.61 15.23
CA VAL A 94 -5.17 11.69 15.27
C VAL A 94 -5.16 12.46 13.95
N VAL A 95 -6.18 13.25 13.71
CA VAL A 95 -6.31 14.08 12.50
C VAL A 95 -5.12 15.04 12.32
N GLY A 96 -4.57 15.57 13.43
CA GLY A 96 -3.39 16.42 13.39
C GLY A 96 -2.13 15.74 12.86
N ASP A 97 -1.95 14.44 13.15
CA ASP A 97 -0.84 13.65 12.58
C ASP A 97 -0.98 13.55 11.06
N ALA A 98 -2.21 13.31 10.56
CA ALA A 98 -2.50 13.27 9.13
C ALA A 98 -2.22 14.62 8.47
N GLY A 99 -2.66 15.73 9.10
CA GLY A 99 -2.39 17.08 8.61
C GLY A 99 -0.91 17.38 8.48
N ALA A 100 -0.12 17.04 9.51
CA ALA A 100 1.33 17.25 9.49
C ALA A 100 2.04 16.50 8.35
N LEU A 101 1.60 15.28 8.01
CA LEU A 101 2.15 14.50 6.89
C LEU A 101 1.75 15.10 5.53
N LEU A 102 0.50 15.54 5.38
CA LEU A 102 0.04 16.20 4.15
C LEU A 102 0.75 17.53 3.93
N GLU A 103 0.92 18.34 4.98
CA GLU A 103 1.71 19.60 4.94
C GLU A 103 3.18 19.35 4.61
N ALA A 104 3.73 18.20 5.03
CA ALA A 104 5.09 17.78 4.69
C ALA A 104 5.26 17.34 3.24
N GLY A 105 4.17 17.19 2.48
CA GLY A 105 4.17 16.84 1.07
C GLY A 105 3.69 15.42 0.74
N ALA A 106 3.08 14.71 1.69
CA ALA A 106 2.34 13.50 1.35
C ALA A 106 1.05 13.86 0.58
N ASP A 107 0.69 13.06 -0.42
CA ASP A 107 -0.58 13.19 -1.13
C ASP A 107 -1.70 12.40 -0.41
N LYS A 108 -1.33 11.32 0.26
CA LYS A 108 -2.26 10.45 0.99
C LYS A 108 -1.66 10.01 2.33
N VAL A 109 -2.52 9.76 3.29
CA VAL A 109 -2.13 9.19 4.60
C VAL A 109 -2.81 7.85 4.81
N SER A 110 -2.03 6.88 5.29
CA SER A 110 -2.48 5.51 5.51
C SER A 110 -2.61 5.23 7.02
N VAL A 111 -3.77 4.71 7.43
CA VAL A 111 -4.12 4.47 8.83
C VAL A 111 -4.59 3.02 9.01
N ASN A 112 -4.02 2.30 10.00
CA ASN A 112 -4.43 0.94 10.38
C ASN A 112 -4.90 0.93 11.85
N SER A 113 -4.01 0.67 12.81
CA SER A 113 -4.34 0.40 14.22
C SER A 113 -5.19 1.49 14.88
N ALA A 114 -4.96 2.76 14.54
CA ALA A 114 -5.75 3.87 15.06
C ALA A 114 -7.17 3.89 14.50
N ALA A 115 -7.37 3.52 13.25
CA ALA A 115 -8.69 3.38 12.65
C ALA A 115 -9.47 2.21 13.26
N VAL A 116 -8.82 1.09 13.53
CA VAL A 116 -9.44 -0.05 14.23
C VAL A 116 -9.87 0.36 15.65
N SER A 117 -9.01 1.08 16.37
CA SER A 117 -9.31 1.56 17.73
C SER A 117 -10.39 2.64 17.76
N ARG A 118 -10.44 3.50 16.74
CA ARG A 118 -11.40 4.60 16.61
C ARG A 118 -11.81 4.78 15.14
N PRO A 119 -12.84 4.03 14.68
CA PRO A 119 -13.27 4.07 13.27
C PRO A 119 -13.63 5.48 12.77
N ALA A 120 -14.18 6.33 13.63
CA ALA A 120 -14.50 7.71 13.31
C ALA A 120 -13.29 8.55 12.86
N LEU A 121 -12.04 8.11 13.13
CA LEU A 121 -10.85 8.79 12.65
C LEU A 121 -10.80 8.88 11.12
N LEU A 122 -11.31 7.86 10.40
CA LEU A 122 -11.39 7.89 8.93
C LEU A 122 -12.32 9.00 8.44
N ALA A 123 -13.49 9.13 9.08
CA ALA A 123 -14.44 10.18 8.75
C ALA A 123 -13.90 11.59 9.06
N ASP A 124 -13.19 11.73 10.19
CA ASP A 124 -12.60 13.00 10.58
C ASP A 124 -11.50 13.43 9.61
N ILE A 125 -10.61 12.51 9.18
CA ILE A 125 -9.57 12.79 8.18
C ILE A 125 -10.21 13.12 6.83
N ALA A 126 -11.19 12.32 6.38
CA ALA A 126 -11.87 12.53 5.12
C ALA A 126 -12.67 13.84 5.08
N ALA A 127 -13.27 14.25 6.19
CA ALA A 127 -13.98 15.53 6.30
C ALA A 127 -13.04 16.73 6.20
N GLN A 128 -11.83 16.63 6.77
CA GLN A 128 -10.89 17.75 6.80
C GLN A 128 -10.04 17.87 5.54
N PHE A 129 -9.58 16.74 4.98
CA PHE A 129 -8.61 16.70 3.88
C PHE A 129 -9.16 16.08 2.58
N GLY A 130 -10.35 15.50 2.63
CA GLY A 130 -10.96 14.78 1.52
C GLY A 130 -10.68 13.27 1.60
N ARG A 131 -11.65 12.48 1.13
CA ARG A 131 -11.51 11.02 1.13
C ARG A 131 -10.38 10.51 0.23
N GLN A 132 -10.03 11.25 -0.83
CA GLN A 132 -8.92 10.91 -1.73
C GLN A 132 -7.55 10.90 -1.02
N CYS A 133 -7.41 11.60 0.13
CA CYS A 133 -6.20 11.61 0.94
C CYS A 133 -6.21 10.51 2.03
N THR A 134 -7.34 9.79 2.20
CA THR A 134 -7.54 8.86 3.31
C THR A 134 -7.42 7.43 2.82
N VAL A 135 -6.35 6.74 3.19
CA VAL A 135 -6.12 5.32 2.88
C VAL A 135 -6.33 4.49 4.13
N LEU A 136 -7.20 3.48 4.06
CA LEU A 136 -7.24 2.45 5.09
C LEU A 136 -6.18 1.38 4.78
N ALA A 137 -5.20 1.20 5.66
CA ALA A 137 -4.34 0.03 5.62
C ALA A 137 -4.98 -1.11 6.44
N ILE A 138 -5.04 -2.28 5.84
CA ILE A 138 -5.51 -3.51 6.47
C ILE A 138 -4.38 -4.54 6.39
N ASP A 139 -3.83 -4.93 7.53
CA ASP A 139 -3.08 -6.18 7.63
C ASP A 139 -4.08 -7.28 7.97
N ALA A 140 -4.11 -8.35 7.19
CA ALA A 140 -5.07 -9.44 7.38
C ALA A 140 -4.38 -10.80 7.36
N ALA A 141 -4.90 -11.73 8.16
CA ALA A 141 -4.48 -13.13 8.16
C ALA A 141 -5.67 -14.07 8.21
N TRP A 142 -5.52 -15.26 7.64
CA TRP A 142 -6.51 -16.32 7.74
C TRP A 142 -6.41 -17.03 9.10
N ARG A 143 -7.54 -17.15 9.79
CA ARG A 143 -7.68 -17.84 11.07
C ARG A 143 -8.97 -18.67 11.03
N ASP A 144 -8.84 -19.97 11.15
CA ASP A 144 -9.98 -20.91 11.18
C ASP A 144 -10.99 -20.68 10.03
N GLY A 145 -10.48 -20.43 8.82
CA GLY A 145 -11.28 -20.23 7.61
C GLY A 145 -11.94 -18.84 7.50
N ARG A 146 -11.54 -17.86 8.32
CA ARG A 146 -11.98 -16.47 8.25
C ARG A 146 -10.79 -15.53 8.15
N SER A 147 -10.92 -14.46 7.41
CA SER A 147 -9.91 -13.40 7.37
C SER A 147 -10.09 -12.46 8.57
N GLU A 148 -9.03 -12.27 9.34
CA GLU A 148 -9.01 -11.43 10.54
C GLU A 148 -8.08 -10.23 10.34
N VAL A 149 -8.55 -9.04 10.75
CA VAL A 149 -7.75 -7.81 10.77
C VAL A 149 -6.69 -7.88 11.88
N LEU A 150 -5.46 -7.55 11.51
CA LEU A 150 -4.33 -7.45 12.44
C LEU A 150 -3.95 -5.99 12.67
N VAL A 151 -3.41 -5.71 13.86
CA VAL A 151 -2.92 -4.39 14.25
C VAL A 151 -1.48 -4.46 14.77
N LYS A 152 -0.88 -3.29 15.05
CA LYS A 152 0.49 -3.16 15.57
C LYS A 152 1.53 -3.85 14.69
N GLY A 153 1.42 -3.67 13.36
CA GLY A 153 2.31 -4.30 12.40
C GLY A 153 2.16 -5.81 12.38
N GLY A 154 0.93 -6.31 12.32
CA GLY A 154 0.62 -7.74 12.21
C GLY A 154 0.80 -8.56 13.48
N ARG A 155 1.10 -7.93 14.62
CA ARG A 155 1.47 -8.61 15.86
C ARG A 155 0.28 -9.02 16.73
N GLU A 156 -0.88 -8.41 16.51
CA GLU A 156 -2.06 -8.59 17.37
C GLU A 156 -3.32 -8.76 16.52
N GLY A 157 -4.04 -9.87 16.73
CA GLY A 157 -5.34 -10.12 16.14
C GLY A 157 -6.42 -9.32 16.85
N THR A 158 -7.46 -8.91 16.12
CA THR A 158 -8.53 -8.05 16.62
C THR A 158 -9.85 -8.77 16.77
N GLY A 159 -10.01 -9.95 16.18
CA GLY A 159 -11.31 -10.65 16.05
C GLY A 159 -12.25 -10.01 15.01
N ILE A 160 -11.83 -8.92 14.34
CA ILE A 160 -12.63 -8.22 13.34
C ILE A 160 -12.48 -8.92 11.99
N GLU A 161 -13.61 -9.23 11.35
CA GLU A 161 -13.63 -9.82 10.02
C GLU A 161 -13.26 -8.77 8.96
N THR A 162 -12.33 -9.13 8.07
CA THR A 162 -11.66 -8.19 7.16
C THR A 162 -12.60 -7.55 6.15
N ILE A 163 -13.52 -8.30 5.54
CA ILE A 163 -14.42 -7.80 4.49
C ILE A 163 -15.43 -6.80 5.08
N GLY A 164 -16.00 -7.15 6.24
CA GLY A 164 -16.90 -6.24 6.96
C GLY A 164 -16.22 -4.94 7.36
N TRP A 165 -14.97 -5.03 7.82
CA TRP A 165 -14.18 -3.85 8.15
C TRP A 165 -13.87 -2.97 6.93
N ALA A 166 -13.51 -3.57 5.79
CA ALA A 166 -13.26 -2.84 4.56
C ALA A 166 -14.50 -2.05 4.09
N ARG A 167 -15.70 -2.67 4.14
CA ARG A 167 -16.97 -2.01 3.83
C ARG A 167 -17.23 -0.82 4.76
N GLN A 168 -17.15 -1.06 6.06
CA GLN A 168 -17.37 -0.02 7.07
C GLN A 168 -16.42 1.16 6.86
N ALA A 169 -15.15 0.90 6.59
CA ALA A 169 -14.16 1.94 6.39
C ALA A 169 -14.42 2.76 5.11
N ALA A 170 -14.85 2.12 4.02
CA ALA A 170 -15.23 2.81 2.79
C ALA A 170 -16.45 3.71 3.02
N GLU A 171 -17.43 3.27 3.81
CA GLU A 171 -18.58 4.09 4.22
C GLU A 171 -18.17 5.28 5.11
N LEU A 172 -17.19 5.09 5.98
CA LEU A 172 -16.64 6.13 6.85
C LEU A 172 -15.73 7.12 6.13
N GLY A 173 -15.44 6.93 4.84
CA GLY A 173 -14.71 7.91 4.06
C GLY A 173 -13.30 7.51 3.64
N ALA A 174 -12.88 6.25 3.84
CA ALA A 174 -11.69 5.76 3.18
C ALA A 174 -11.86 5.89 1.66
N GLY A 175 -10.90 6.52 0.99
CA GLY A 175 -10.88 6.70 -0.46
C GLY A 175 -10.13 5.60 -1.19
N GLU A 176 -9.36 4.80 -0.45
CA GLU A 176 -8.56 3.69 -0.97
C GLU A 176 -8.25 2.68 0.14
N ILE A 177 -8.06 1.41 -0.21
CA ILE A 177 -7.68 0.35 0.72
C ILE A 177 -6.32 -0.22 0.32
N LEU A 178 -5.36 -0.19 1.23
CA LEU A 178 -4.09 -0.93 1.13
C LEU A 178 -4.22 -2.24 1.91
N LEU A 179 -4.37 -3.34 1.18
CA LEU A 179 -4.61 -4.67 1.72
C LEU A 179 -3.32 -5.49 1.73
N THR A 180 -2.77 -5.77 2.90
CA THR A 180 -1.60 -6.64 3.08
C THR A 180 -2.03 -7.99 3.64
N SER A 181 -1.79 -9.06 2.88
CA SER A 181 -1.92 -10.41 3.41
C SER A 181 -0.68 -10.77 4.23
N TRP A 182 -0.88 -10.91 5.54
CA TRP A 182 0.19 -11.30 6.47
C TRP A 182 0.71 -12.70 6.22
N ASP A 183 -0.15 -13.58 5.72
CA ASP A 183 0.22 -14.96 5.40
C ASP A 183 1.12 -15.03 4.17
N ARG A 184 1.02 -14.06 3.26
CA ARG A 184 1.81 -13.96 2.03
C ARG A 184 3.02 -13.03 2.16
N ASP A 185 3.02 -12.11 3.13
CA ASP A 185 4.08 -11.13 3.26
C ASP A 185 5.47 -11.77 3.46
N GLY A 186 6.41 -11.41 2.57
CA GLY A 186 7.77 -11.92 2.54
C GLY A 186 7.96 -13.33 1.99
N THR A 187 6.88 -14.06 1.63
CA THR A 187 6.97 -15.47 1.15
C THR A 187 7.45 -15.58 -0.29
N ARG A 188 7.14 -14.58 -1.14
CA ARG A 188 7.36 -14.62 -2.59
C ARG A 188 6.49 -15.65 -3.34
N ASP A 189 5.40 -16.14 -2.71
CA ASP A 189 4.49 -17.16 -3.27
C ASP A 189 3.26 -16.55 -3.97
N GLY A 190 3.29 -15.27 -4.27
CA GLY A 190 2.18 -14.51 -4.87
C GLY A 190 1.26 -13.87 -3.84
N TYR A 191 0.43 -12.96 -4.34
CA TYR A 191 -0.56 -12.25 -3.53
C TYR A 191 -1.66 -13.19 -3.03
N ASP A 192 -2.39 -12.80 -2.02
CA ASP A 192 -3.61 -13.47 -1.58
C ASP A 192 -4.76 -13.10 -2.53
N LEU A 193 -4.94 -13.92 -3.55
CA LEU A 193 -5.91 -13.65 -4.63
C LEU A 193 -7.36 -13.81 -4.16
N GLU A 194 -7.61 -14.72 -3.21
CA GLU A 194 -8.93 -14.93 -2.64
C GLU A 194 -9.36 -13.70 -1.83
N LEU A 195 -8.51 -13.26 -0.93
CA LEU A 195 -8.79 -12.09 -0.09
C LEU A 195 -8.87 -10.80 -0.94
N THR A 196 -7.96 -10.64 -1.92
CA THR A 196 -7.97 -9.49 -2.85
C THR A 196 -9.31 -9.41 -3.60
N ARG A 197 -9.78 -10.53 -4.17
CA ARG A 197 -11.06 -10.58 -4.88
C ARG A 197 -12.22 -10.27 -3.95
N ALA A 198 -12.27 -10.89 -2.79
CA ALA A 198 -13.35 -10.69 -1.82
C ALA A 198 -13.48 -9.22 -1.37
N ILE A 199 -12.35 -8.54 -1.17
CA ILE A 199 -12.35 -7.10 -0.82
C ILE A 199 -12.74 -6.25 -2.03
N SER A 200 -12.16 -6.49 -3.21
CA SER A 200 -12.47 -5.71 -4.43
C SER A 200 -13.95 -5.79 -4.82
N GLU A 201 -14.58 -6.94 -4.63
CA GLU A 201 -16.01 -7.12 -4.86
C GLU A 201 -16.89 -6.48 -3.77
N ALA A 202 -16.33 -6.27 -2.58
CA ALA A 202 -17.09 -5.80 -1.41
C ALA A 202 -17.16 -4.28 -1.29
N VAL A 203 -16.21 -3.56 -1.92
CA VAL A 203 -16.07 -2.11 -1.81
C VAL A 203 -16.14 -1.42 -3.18
N ASN A 204 -16.38 -0.11 -3.17
CA ASN A 204 -16.43 0.73 -4.38
C ASN A 204 -15.28 1.76 -4.43
N VAL A 205 -14.22 1.48 -3.69
CA VAL A 205 -12.99 2.28 -3.67
C VAL A 205 -11.83 1.44 -4.18
N PRO A 206 -10.77 2.04 -4.75
CA PRO A 206 -9.61 1.31 -5.22
C PRO A 206 -8.98 0.42 -4.16
N VAL A 207 -8.50 -0.76 -4.57
CA VAL A 207 -7.81 -1.72 -3.71
C VAL A 207 -6.37 -1.90 -4.20
N ILE A 208 -5.41 -1.71 -3.30
CA ILE A 208 -3.99 -1.95 -3.49
C ILE A 208 -3.66 -3.31 -2.86
N ALA A 209 -3.29 -4.30 -3.66
CA ALA A 209 -2.84 -5.59 -3.13
C ALA A 209 -1.37 -5.52 -2.68
N SER A 210 -1.07 -6.10 -1.51
CA SER A 210 0.25 -6.12 -0.88
C SER A 210 0.55 -7.48 -0.24
N GLY A 211 1.84 -7.87 -0.28
CA GLY A 211 2.37 -9.08 0.33
C GLY A 211 2.48 -10.25 -0.66
N GLY A 212 3.70 -10.81 -0.80
CA GLY A 212 3.96 -12.04 -1.54
C GLY A 212 4.48 -11.91 -2.96
N ALA A 213 4.66 -10.69 -3.50
CA ALA A 213 5.13 -10.49 -4.87
C ALA A 213 6.55 -11.06 -5.12
N ALA A 214 6.70 -11.81 -6.22
CA ALA A 214 8.00 -12.29 -6.69
C ALA A 214 8.30 -11.94 -8.16
N GLY A 215 7.32 -11.45 -8.93
CA GLY A 215 7.53 -11.08 -10.32
C GLY A 215 6.23 -10.73 -11.05
N PRO A 216 6.31 -10.33 -12.34
CA PRO A 216 5.18 -9.79 -13.11
C PRO A 216 3.96 -10.72 -13.17
N GLY A 217 4.17 -12.04 -13.17
CA GLY A 217 3.08 -13.03 -13.16
C GLY A 217 2.16 -12.86 -11.95
N HIS A 218 2.74 -12.74 -10.74
CA HIS A 218 1.98 -12.52 -9.51
C HIS A 218 1.24 -11.18 -9.52
N LEU A 219 1.85 -10.12 -10.09
CA LEU A 219 1.21 -8.83 -10.21
C LEU A 219 -0.01 -8.91 -11.14
N LYS A 220 0.14 -9.60 -12.28
CA LYS A 220 -0.98 -9.84 -13.20
C LYS A 220 -2.13 -10.58 -12.52
N GLU A 221 -1.83 -11.65 -11.79
CA GLU A 221 -2.83 -12.41 -11.03
C GLU A 221 -3.59 -11.54 -10.02
N ALA A 222 -2.91 -10.62 -9.32
CA ALA A 222 -3.55 -9.68 -8.40
C ALA A 222 -4.50 -8.72 -9.15
N PHE A 223 -4.11 -8.23 -10.34
CA PHE A 223 -5.00 -7.43 -11.18
C PHE A 223 -6.20 -8.22 -11.69
N ASP A 224 -6.00 -9.47 -12.10
CA ASP A 224 -7.08 -10.38 -12.50
C ASP A 224 -8.02 -10.71 -11.33
N ALA A 225 -7.53 -10.64 -10.10
CA ALA A 225 -8.33 -10.76 -8.88
C ALA A 225 -9.06 -9.47 -8.48
N GLY A 226 -8.91 -8.37 -9.23
CA GLY A 226 -9.64 -7.13 -9.03
C GLY A 226 -8.86 -5.99 -8.36
N ALA A 227 -7.57 -6.16 -8.09
CA ALA A 227 -6.74 -5.07 -7.57
C ALA A 227 -6.65 -3.91 -8.59
N ASP A 228 -6.70 -2.66 -8.13
CA ASP A 228 -6.48 -1.45 -8.93
C ASP A 228 -5.02 -1.02 -8.94
N ALA A 229 -4.28 -1.47 -7.92
CA ALA A 229 -2.85 -1.29 -7.81
C ALA A 229 -2.21 -2.47 -7.10
N VAL A 230 -0.90 -2.62 -7.30
CA VAL A 230 -0.09 -3.60 -6.58
C VAL A 230 1.08 -2.90 -5.91
N LEU A 231 1.32 -3.26 -4.66
CA LEU A 231 2.43 -2.80 -3.86
C LEU A 231 3.46 -3.92 -3.73
N ALA A 232 4.73 -3.58 -3.96
CA ALA A 232 5.83 -4.52 -3.82
C ALA A 232 7.09 -3.83 -3.27
N ALA A 233 7.87 -4.56 -2.51
CA ALA A 233 9.10 -4.09 -1.90
C ALA A 233 10.31 -4.93 -2.34
N SER A 234 10.32 -6.21 -2.00
CA SER A 234 11.49 -7.09 -2.14
C SER A 234 12.03 -7.18 -3.55
N ILE A 235 11.15 -7.33 -4.56
CA ILE A 235 11.55 -7.49 -5.96
C ILE A 235 12.31 -6.27 -6.49
N PHE A 236 12.04 -5.07 -5.93
CA PHE A 236 12.71 -3.83 -6.29
C PHE A 236 13.93 -3.55 -5.41
N HIS A 237 13.85 -3.84 -4.11
CA HIS A 237 14.95 -3.59 -3.17
C HIS A 237 16.15 -4.54 -3.37
N ASP A 238 15.87 -5.79 -3.77
CA ASP A 238 16.92 -6.78 -4.05
C ASP A 238 17.53 -6.63 -5.46
N ASN A 239 17.03 -5.68 -6.26
CA ASN A 239 17.38 -5.48 -7.65
C ASN A 239 17.12 -6.74 -8.53
N ASP A 240 16.13 -7.56 -8.16
CA ASP A 240 15.71 -8.68 -8.98
C ASP A 240 15.12 -8.19 -10.31
N MET A 241 14.36 -7.08 -10.24
CA MET A 241 13.75 -6.41 -11.40
C MET A 241 13.65 -4.91 -11.14
N THR A 242 13.71 -4.11 -12.20
CA THR A 242 13.31 -2.70 -12.14
C THR A 242 11.81 -2.55 -12.27
N VAL A 243 11.26 -1.39 -11.86
CA VAL A 243 9.84 -1.07 -12.09
C VAL A 243 9.53 -1.08 -13.60
N GLY A 244 10.47 -0.61 -14.42
CA GLY A 244 10.35 -0.61 -15.89
C GLY A 244 10.25 -2.02 -16.46
N ASP A 245 11.08 -2.98 -16.01
CA ASP A 245 11.03 -4.38 -16.46
C ASP A 245 9.66 -5.00 -16.13
N VAL A 246 9.16 -4.76 -14.94
CA VAL A 246 7.83 -5.23 -14.50
C VAL A 246 6.74 -4.65 -15.39
N LYS A 247 6.75 -3.34 -15.64
CA LYS A 247 5.77 -2.69 -16.52
C LYS A 247 5.80 -3.22 -17.94
N HIS A 248 6.98 -3.40 -18.53
CA HIS A 248 7.11 -3.96 -19.86
C HIS A 248 6.51 -5.37 -19.96
N ALA A 249 6.80 -6.23 -18.97
CA ALA A 249 6.25 -7.58 -18.92
C ALA A 249 4.71 -7.59 -18.78
N LEU A 250 4.15 -6.70 -17.96
CA LEU A 250 2.71 -6.55 -17.76
C LEU A 250 2.00 -6.05 -19.03
N ILE A 251 2.56 -5.03 -19.70
CA ILE A 251 2.04 -4.53 -20.97
C ILE A 251 2.05 -5.66 -22.04
N ALA A 252 3.15 -6.40 -22.12
CA ALA A 252 3.25 -7.53 -23.04
C ALA A 252 2.22 -8.64 -22.75
N SER A 253 1.77 -8.77 -21.49
CA SER A 253 0.71 -9.70 -21.07
C SER A 253 -0.71 -9.11 -21.14
N GLY A 254 -0.88 -7.91 -21.72
CA GLY A 254 -2.18 -7.27 -21.96
C GLY A 254 -2.78 -6.54 -20.77
N VAL A 255 -2.01 -6.30 -19.70
CA VAL A 255 -2.49 -5.48 -18.56
C VAL A 255 -2.43 -4.00 -18.94
N PRO A 256 -3.49 -3.20 -18.71
CA PRO A 256 -3.50 -1.76 -19.00
C PRO A 256 -2.60 -1.01 -17.99
N ILE A 257 -1.34 -0.85 -18.31
CA ILE A 257 -0.32 -0.17 -17.50
C ILE A 257 0.10 1.12 -18.19
N ARG A 258 0.32 2.19 -17.44
CA ARG A 258 0.93 3.42 -17.93
C ARG A 258 2.37 3.12 -18.39
N PRO A 259 2.72 3.31 -19.67
CA PRO A 259 4.09 3.11 -20.13
C PRO A 259 5.09 3.94 -19.35
N THR A 260 6.32 3.45 -19.22
CA THR A 260 7.44 4.28 -18.75
C THR A 260 7.74 5.32 -19.83
N SER A 261 7.90 6.58 -19.42
CA SER A 261 8.44 7.60 -20.34
C SER A 261 9.86 7.20 -20.72
N GLU A 262 10.20 7.29 -22.01
CA GLU A 262 11.60 7.16 -22.41
C GLU A 262 12.45 8.18 -21.61
N PRO A 263 13.64 7.80 -21.13
CA PRO A 263 14.52 8.75 -20.47
C PRO A 263 14.79 9.91 -21.43
N ARG A 264 14.48 11.12 -20.98
CA ARG A 264 14.79 12.35 -21.70
C ARG A 264 16.29 12.63 -21.67
#